data_a9adb3f38f05508403ade7e188462253
#
_entry.id   a9adb3f38f05508403ade7e188462253
#
_cell.length_a   1.000
_cell.length_b   1.000
_cell.length_c   1.000
_cell.angle_alpha   90.00
_cell.angle_beta   90.00
_cell.angle_gamma   90.00
#
_symmetry.space_group_name_H-M   'P 1'
#
loop_
_entity.id
_entity.type
_entity.pdbx_description
1 polymer ?
#
loop_
_entity_poly.entity_id
_entity_poly.type
_entity_poly.pdbx_seq_one_letter_code
_entity_poly.pdbx_strand_id
1 'polypeptide(L)'
;LIEPKPQEPSKHQYDYDVATVYGFLKDFGLEGEVKLNIEQGHAILAGHSFEHELALAASLGVLGSIDMNRNDYQTGWDTDQFPDSVPEMAKAYYEVLKAGGLSTGGTNFDAKVRRQSLDPEDLILGHVGAMDVCARALKAAVALLADGGLEMARADRYAGWDKPENSKMLESGSLDAITARVLKDNVNPSPKSGRQERLENLWNRYV
;
A
#
# COMPACT_ATOMS: atom_id res chain seq x y z
N LEU A 1 -18.27 5.04 1.77
CA LEU A 1 -16.97 4.42 2.05
C LEU A 1 -17.12 3.37 3.13
N ILE A 2 -16.34 2.30 3.06
CA ILE A 2 -16.08 1.38 4.17
C ILE A 2 -14.65 1.63 4.63
N GLU A 3 -14.43 1.64 5.92
CA GLU A 3 -13.13 1.79 6.53
C GLU A 3 -12.74 0.49 7.22
N PRO A 4 -11.82 -0.29 6.63
CA PRO A 4 -11.37 -1.54 7.21
C PRO A 4 -10.66 -1.33 8.54
N LYS A 5 -11.00 -2.18 9.53
CA LYS A 5 -10.40 -2.17 10.86
C LYS A 5 -10.49 -3.56 11.49
N PRO A 6 -9.38 -4.18 11.89
CA PRO A 6 -9.42 -5.57 12.37
C PRO A 6 -10.07 -5.70 13.75
N GLN A 7 -9.95 -4.68 14.59
CA GLN A 7 -10.43 -4.72 15.97
C GLN A 7 -10.48 -3.34 16.61
N GLU A 8 -11.43 -3.13 17.50
CA GLU A 8 -11.30 -2.22 18.64
C GLU A 8 -10.66 -2.98 19.80
N PRO A 9 -10.07 -2.34 20.82
CA PRO A 9 -9.19 -3.02 21.78
C PRO A 9 -9.71 -4.36 22.32
N SER A 10 -11.03 -4.52 22.41
CA SER A 10 -11.68 -5.71 22.96
C SER A 10 -12.63 -6.40 21.97
N LYS A 11 -12.73 -5.97 20.73
CA LYS A 11 -13.68 -6.48 19.74
C LYS A 11 -12.99 -6.85 18.44
N HIS A 12 -13.35 -7.99 17.90
CA HIS A 12 -13.05 -8.39 16.55
C HIS A 12 -14.06 -7.76 15.59
N GLN A 13 -13.59 -7.22 14.45
CA GLN A 13 -14.43 -6.66 13.40
C GLN A 13 -14.43 -7.54 12.15
N TYR A 14 -15.53 -7.53 11.39
CA TYR A 14 -15.67 -8.36 10.20
C TYR A 14 -14.97 -7.74 8.97
N ASP A 15 -14.87 -6.43 8.93
CA ASP A 15 -14.20 -5.63 7.89
C ASP A 15 -12.70 -5.48 8.18
N TYR A 16 -12.03 -6.60 8.34
CA TYR A 16 -10.68 -6.75 8.87
C TYR A 16 -9.61 -5.95 8.12
N ASP A 17 -9.59 -6.05 6.78
CA ASP A 17 -8.63 -5.44 5.87
C ASP A 17 -9.26 -5.24 4.49
N VAL A 18 -8.49 -4.66 3.56
CA VAL A 18 -8.94 -4.44 2.18
C VAL A 18 -9.38 -5.74 1.50
N ALA A 19 -8.64 -6.83 1.68
CA ALA A 19 -8.94 -8.10 1.03
C ALA A 19 -10.28 -8.68 1.51
N THR A 20 -10.52 -8.62 2.83
CA THR A 20 -11.75 -9.10 3.47
C THR A 20 -12.96 -8.27 3.02
N VAL A 21 -12.84 -6.94 3.04
CA VAL A 21 -13.93 -6.05 2.58
C VAL A 21 -14.20 -6.25 1.10
N TYR A 22 -13.15 -6.34 0.27
CA TYR A 22 -13.33 -6.57 -1.16
C TYR A 22 -14.03 -7.91 -1.44
N GLY A 23 -13.66 -8.99 -0.73
CA GLY A 23 -14.33 -10.28 -0.82
C GLY A 23 -15.83 -10.17 -0.53
N PHE A 24 -16.20 -9.47 0.54
CA PHE A 24 -17.60 -9.19 0.87
C PHE A 24 -18.30 -8.38 -0.23
N LEU A 25 -17.70 -7.29 -0.68
CA LEU A 25 -18.29 -6.47 -1.75
C LEU A 25 -18.52 -7.29 -3.02
N LYS A 26 -17.59 -8.17 -3.36
CA LYS A 26 -17.67 -9.05 -4.53
C LYS A 26 -18.82 -10.05 -4.43
N ASP A 27 -19.02 -10.66 -3.27
CA ASP A 27 -20.10 -11.61 -3.03
C ASP A 27 -21.50 -10.98 -3.19
N PHE A 28 -21.60 -9.66 -2.97
CA PHE A 28 -22.85 -8.90 -3.10
C PHE A 28 -22.93 -8.04 -4.37
N GLY A 29 -21.92 -8.07 -5.25
CA GLY A 29 -21.88 -7.28 -6.50
C GLY A 29 -21.76 -5.77 -6.26
N LEU A 30 -21.12 -5.36 -5.18
CA LEU A 30 -21.01 -3.95 -4.73
C LEU A 30 -19.63 -3.34 -4.99
N GLU A 31 -18.68 -4.09 -5.54
CA GLU A 31 -17.29 -3.64 -5.76
C GLU A 31 -17.17 -2.45 -6.73
N GLY A 32 -18.19 -2.25 -7.57
CA GLY A 32 -18.27 -1.10 -8.48
C GLY A 32 -18.85 0.18 -7.84
N GLU A 33 -19.57 0.04 -6.74
CA GLU A 33 -20.33 1.14 -6.13
C GLU A 33 -19.69 1.66 -4.85
N VAL A 34 -19.06 0.78 -4.06
CA VAL A 34 -18.50 1.09 -2.75
C VAL A 34 -16.98 1.21 -2.85
N LYS A 35 -16.45 2.27 -2.24
CA LYS A 35 -15.01 2.50 -2.11
C LYS A 35 -14.57 2.38 -0.65
N LEU A 36 -13.27 2.28 -0.43
CA LEU A 36 -12.68 2.13 0.88
C LEU A 36 -11.98 3.41 1.32
N ASN A 37 -12.05 3.68 2.61
CA ASN A 37 -11.23 4.66 3.30
C ASN A 37 -10.13 3.89 4.04
N ILE A 38 -8.88 4.10 3.66
CA ILE A 38 -7.76 3.32 4.21
C ILE A 38 -7.02 4.14 5.24
N GLU A 39 -6.93 3.61 6.45
CA GLU A 39 -6.23 4.23 7.56
C GLU A 39 -4.93 3.49 7.89
N GLN A 40 -3.85 4.25 8.14
CA GLN A 40 -2.55 3.68 8.49
C GLN A 40 -2.61 2.89 9.79
N GLY A 41 -3.25 3.43 10.81
CA GLY A 41 -3.38 2.79 12.11
C GLY A 41 -4.06 1.43 12.02
N HIS A 42 -5.13 1.36 11.24
CA HIS A 42 -5.88 0.12 11.01
C HIS A 42 -5.09 -0.91 10.21
N ALA A 43 -4.34 -0.48 9.20
CA ALA A 43 -3.44 -1.37 8.45
C ALA A 43 -2.42 -2.05 9.37
N ILE A 44 -1.78 -1.27 10.26
CA ILE A 44 -0.82 -1.79 11.24
C ILE A 44 -1.48 -2.79 12.19
N LEU A 45 -2.67 -2.51 12.68
CA LEU A 45 -3.43 -3.44 13.53
C LEU A 45 -3.76 -4.75 12.82
N ALA A 46 -4.00 -4.70 11.51
CA ALA A 46 -4.24 -5.87 10.68
C ALA A 46 -2.95 -6.66 10.37
N GLY A 47 -1.78 -6.17 10.77
CA GLY A 47 -0.48 -6.78 10.47
C GLY A 47 0.06 -6.45 9.09
N HIS A 48 -0.48 -5.41 8.45
CA HIS A 48 -0.06 -4.93 7.13
C HIS A 48 0.71 -3.61 7.23
N SER A 49 1.47 -3.27 6.21
CA SER A 49 1.93 -1.90 6.03
C SER A 49 0.86 -1.04 5.37
N PHE A 50 0.93 0.28 5.57
CA PHE A 50 -0.04 1.19 4.97
C PHE A 50 -0.01 1.16 3.44
N GLU A 51 1.21 1.17 2.86
CA GLU A 51 1.37 1.07 1.40
C GLU A 51 0.84 -0.25 0.83
N HIS A 52 0.84 -1.36 1.59
CA HIS A 52 0.25 -2.62 1.16
C HIS A 52 -1.25 -2.49 0.95
N GLU A 53 -1.95 -1.97 1.95
CA GLU A 53 -3.40 -1.78 1.88
C GLU A 53 -3.80 -0.82 0.76
N LEU A 54 -3.05 0.29 0.60
CA LEU A 54 -3.28 1.25 -0.48
C LEU A 54 -3.05 0.64 -1.87
N ALA A 55 -1.95 -0.09 -2.05
CA ALA A 55 -1.63 -0.75 -3.31
C ALA A 55 -2.69 -1.80 -3.68
N LEU A 56 -3.16 -2.57 -2.68
CA LEU A 56 -4.20 -3.57 -2.88
C LEU A 56 -5.53 -2.90 -3.25
N ALA A 57 -5.99 -1.91 -2.48
CA ALA A 57 -7.22 -1.18 -2.76
C ALA A 57 -7.19 -0.51 -4.15
N ALA A 58 -6.04 0.06 -4.54
CA ALA A 58 -5.83 0.65 -5.86
C ALA A 58 -5.91 -0.41 -6.98
N SER A 59 -5.23 -1.55 -6.81
CA SER A 59 -5.23 -2.63 -7.81
C SER A 59 -6.59 -3.26 -8.03
N LEU A 60 -7.43 -3.28 -6.99
CA LEU A 60 -8.81 -3.77 -7.03
C LEU A 60 -9.82 -2.70 -7.46
N GLY A 61 -9.37 -1.46 -7.67
CA GLY A 61 -10.23 -0.36 -8.08
C GLY A 61 -11.18 0.15 -7.00
N VAL A 62 -10.92 -0.13 -5.72
CA VAL A 62 -11.78 0.26 -4.60
C VAL A 62 -11.17 1.34 -3.68
N LEU A 63 -10.01 1.87 -4.00
CA LEU A 63 -9.44 3.00 -3.27
C LEU A 63 -10.34 4.24 -3.39
N GLY A 64 -10.76 4.82 -2.27
CA GLY A 64 -11.62 5.99 -2.21
C GLY A 64 -11.01 7.17 -1.48
N SER A 65 -10.63 6.97 -0.24
CA SER A 65 -10.07 8.02 0.63
C SER A 65 -9.00 7.43 1.53
N ILE A 66 -8.26 8.29 2.22
CA ILE A 66 -7.23 7.86 3.16
C ILE A 66 -7.26 8.69 4.44
N ASP A 67 -7.06 8.02 5.56
CA ASP A 67 -6.83 8.65 6.85
C ASP A 67 -5.36 8.50 7.23
N MET A 68 -4.70 9.66 7.29
CA MET A 68 -3.29 9.76 7.63
C MET A 68 -3.14 9.89 9.14
N ASN A 69 -2.71 8.84 9.76
CA ASN A 69 -2.30 8.84 11.17
C ASN A 69 -1.12 7.88 11.35
N ARG A 70 -0.87 7.44 12.53
CA ARG A 70 0.01 6.33 12.85
C ARG A 70 -0.39 5.68 14.16
N ASN A 71 -0.10 4.40 14.28
CA ASN A 71 -0.19 3.68 15.53
C ASN A 71 1.20 3.38 16.09
N ASP A 72 1.24 3.12 17.38
CA ASP A 72 2.38 2.46 17.99
C ASP A 72 2.37 0.98 17.59
N TYR A 73 3.44 0.52 16.96
CA TYR A 73 3.55 -0.86 16.46
C TYR A 73 3.49 -1.95 17.54
N GLN A 74 3.65 -1.58 18.80
CA GLN A 74 3.74 -2.53 19.92
C GLN A 74 2.48 -2.58 20.78
N THR A 75 1.67 -1.54 20.79
CA THR A 75 0.53 -1.43 21.73
C THR A 75 -0.64 -2.32 21.38
N GLY A 76 -0.82 -2.69 20.11
CA GLY A 76 -1.91 -3.56 19.66
C GLY A 76 -3.31 -2.96 19.73
N TRP A 77 -3.41 -1.64 19.88
CA TRP A 77 -4.68 -0.91 19.76
C TRP A 77 -4.50 0.38 18.97
N ASP A 78 -5.61 0.96 18.60
CA ASP A 78 -5.67 2.20 17.85
C ASP A 78 -5.27 3.41 18.70
N THR A 79 -4.15 4.02 18.36
CA THR A 79 -3.59 5.13 19.12
C THR A 79 -3.83 6.50 18.48
N ASP A 80 -4.29 6.55 17.23
CA ASP A 80 -4.65 7.76 16.48
C ASP A 80 -3.64 8.89 16.66
N GLN A 81 -2.36 8.61 16.39
CA GLN A 81 -1.33 9.63 16.48
C GLN A 81 -1.22 10.39 15.17
N PHE A 82 -0.90 11.67 15.24
CA PHE A 82 -0.56 12.42 14.02
C PHE A 82 0.65 11.81 13.31
N PRO A 83 0.66 11.76 11.96
CA PRO A 83 1.80 11.27 11.22
C PRO A 83 3.03 12.14 11.44
N ASP A 84 4.21 11.52 11.60
CA ASP A 84 5.48 12.19 11.86
C ASP A 84 6.64 11.68 10.99
N SER A 85 6.39 10.69 10.13
CA SER A 85 7.38 10.03 9.30
C SER A 85 7.20 10.37 7.82
N VAL A 86 8.07 11.21 7.27
CA VAL A 86 8.07 11.50 5.83
C VAL A 86 8.28 10.24 4.98
N PRO A 87 9.21 9.32 5.32
CA PRO A 87 9.40 8.09 4.55
C PRO A 87 8.15 7.21 4.49
N GLU A 88 7.42 7.05 5.58
CA GLU A 88 6.19 6.23 5.60
C GLU A 88 5.08 6.88 4.76
N MET A 89 4.83 8.16 4.98
CA MET A 89 3.83 8.89 4.22
C MET A 89 4.17 8.98 2.73
N ALA A 90 5.46 9.02 2.39
CA ALA A 90 5.89 9.03 0.99
C ALA A 90 5.56 7.72 0.27
N LYS A 91 5.66 6.56 0.94
CA LYS A 91 5.23 5.27 0.39
C LYS A 91 3.72 5.27 0.12
N ALA A 92 2.94 5.77 1.06
CA ALA A 92 1.50 5.89 0.90
C ALA A 92 1.14 6.77 -0.33
N TYR A 93 1.69 7.96 -0.40
CA TYR A 93 1.44 8.86 -1.54
C TYR A 93 1.97 8.32 -2.87
N TYR A 94 3.07 7.56 -2.86
CA TYR A 94 3.57 6.91 -4.08
C TYR A 94 2.51 5.95 -4.65
N GLU A 95 1.89 5.10 -3.84
CA GLU A 95 0.84 4.19 -4.29
C GLU A 95 -0.43 4.93 -4.73
N VAL A 96 -0.82 5.97 -4.01
CA VAL A 96 -1.96 6.83 -4.40
C VAL A 96 -1.71 7.51 -5.74
N LEU A 97 -0.54 8.12 -5.95
CA LEU A 97 -0.20 8.79 -7.21
C LEU A 97 -0.09 7.81 -8.37
N LYS A 98 0.50 6.65 -8.15
CA LYS A 98 0.60 5.57 -9.15
C LYS A 98 -0.77 5.09 -9.60
N ALA A 99 -1.75 5.11 -8.70
CA ALA A 99 -3.14 4.78 -9.00
C ALA A 99 -3.91 5.91 -9.71
N GLY A 100 -3.32 7.07 -9.90
CA GLY A 100 -3.98 8.24 -10.52
C GLY A 100 -4.63 9.21 -9.53
N GLY A 101 -4.35 9.06 -8.24
CA GLY A 101 -4.91 9.91 -7.19
C GLY A 101 -6.18 9.34 -6.53
N LEU A 102 -6.81 10.14 -5.69
CA LEU A 102 -8.01 9.74 -4.91
C LEU A 102 -9.34 10.11 -5.59
N SER A 103 -9.29 10.74 -6.77
CA SER A 103 -10.46 11.24 -7.51
C SER A 103 -11.37 12.13 -6.65
N THR A 104 -12.54 11.64 -6.22
CA THR A 104 -13.50 12.37 -5.36
C THR A 104 -13.19 12.23 -3.85
N GLY A 105 -12.23 11.39 -3.48
CA GLY A 105 -11.79 11.21 -2.11
C GLY A 105 -10.81 12.29 -1.65
N GLY A 106 -10.26 12.11 -0.48
CA GLY A 106 -9.33 13.05 0.12
C GLY A 106 -8.39 12.41 1.13
N THR A 107 -7.56 13.26 1.71
CA THR A 107 -6.67 12.93 2.83
C THR A 107 -7.18 13.61 4.08
N ASN A 108 -7.47 12.85 5.11
CA ASN A 108 -7.86 13.33 6.42
C ASN A 108 -6.80 12.97 7.47
N PHE A 109 -6.95 13.56 8.66
CA PHE A 109 -6.28 13.11 9.87
C PHE A 109 -7.32 12.58 10.84
N ASP A 110 -7.51 11.26 10.89
CA ASP A 110 -8.15 10.63 12.04
C ASP A 110 -7.10 10.48 13.13
N ALA A 111 -6.86 11.59 13.82
CA ALA A 111 -5.77 11.72 14.79
C ALA A 111 -6.13 12.64 15.92
N LYS A 112 -5.52 12.37 17.09
CA LYS A 112 -5.73 13.15 18.30
C LYS A 112 -4.42 13.41 19.03
N VAL A 113 -4.38 14.51 19.75
CA VAL A 113 -3.26 14.84 20.65
C VAL A 113 -3.14 13.82 21.78
N ARG A 114 -1.94 13.66 22.32
CA ARG A 114 -1.71 12.75 23.45
C ARG A 114 -2.35 13.28 24.73
N ARG A 115 -2.59 12.36 25.68
CA ARG A 115 -3.26 12.69 26.95
C ARG A 115 -2.57 13.81 27.76
N GLN A 116 -1.26 13.91 27.64
CA GLN A 116 -0.47 14.94 28.33
C GLN A 116 -0.29 16.24 27.55
N SER A 117 -0.78 16.30 26.31
CA SER A 117 -0.81 17.53 25.51
C SER A 117 -2.04 18.33 25.88
N LEU A 118 -1.89 19.26 26.81
CA LEU A 118 -2.98 19.96 27.47
C LEU A 118 -3.21 21.38 26.96
N ASP A 119 -2.25 21.93 26.24
CA ASP A 119 -2.34 23.30 25.76
C ASP A 119 -3.10 23.33 24.40
N PRO A 120 -3.94 24.37 24.17
CA PRO A 120 -4.61 24.54 22.88
C PRO A 120 -3.64 24.58 21.69
N GLU A 121 -2.42 25.05 21.90
CA GLU A 121 -1.35 25.07 20.90
C GLU A 121 -0.94 23.66 20.43
N ASP A 122 -0.99 22.65 21.31
CA ASP A 122 -0.66 21.26 20.96
C ASP A 122 -1.53 20.73 19.82
N LEU A 123 -2.81 21.06 19.80
CA LEU A 123 -3.72 20.66 18.74
C LEU A 123 -3.35 21.32 17.40
N ILE A 124 -3.03 22.62 17.43
CA ILE A 124 -2.61 23.36 16.24
C ILE A 124 -1.29 22.80 15.72
N LEU A 125 -0.30 22.57 16.58
CA LEU A 125 0.99 22.03 16.23
C LEU A 125 0.88 20.60 15.69
N GLY A 126 -0.01 19.79 16.26
CA GLY A 126 -0.28 18.44 15.76
C GLY A 126 -0.75 18.46 14.29
N HIS A 127 -1.72 19.29 13.96
CA HIS A 127 -2.22 19.42 12.59
C HIS A 127 -1.20 20.05 11.64
N VAL A 128 -0.55 21.15 12.04
CA VAL A 128 0.45 21.82 11.19
C VAL A 128 1.63 20.88 10.91
N GLY A 129 2.15 20.22 11.95
CA GLY A 129 3.25 19.27 11.80
C GLY A 129 2.89 18.10 10.88
N ALA A 130 1.67 17.55 11.03
CA ALA A 130 1.18 16.48 10.17
C ALA A 130 1.03 16.93 8.70
N MET A 131 0.48 18.13 8.46
CA MET A 131 0.39 18.70 7.11
C MET A 131 1.76 18.91 6.49
N ASP A 132 2.74 19.38 7.25
CA ASP A 132 4.11 19.56 6.76
C ASP A 132 4.77 18.22 6.41
N VAL A 133 4.58 17.19 7.24
CA VAL A 133 5.05 15.83 6.96
C VAL A 133 4.41 15.31 5.66
N CYS A 134 3.10 15.41 5.53
CA CYS A 134 2.38 14.96 4.35
C CYS A 134 2.79 15.74 3.09
N ALA A 135 2.96 17.06 3.17
CA ALA A 135 3.40 17.88 2.04
C ALA A 135 4.82 17.51 1.57
N ARG A 136 5.74 17.26 2.50
CA ARG A 136 7.10 16.78 2.19
C ARG A 136 7.05 15.39 1.58
N ALA A 137 6.28 14.50 2.15
CA ALA A 137 6.08 13.13 1.67
C ALA A 137 5.50 13.09 0.24
N LEU A 138 4.50 13.93 -0.04
CA LEU A 138 3.92 14.04 -1.38
C LEU A 138 4.96 14.53 -2.41
N LYS A 139 5.78 15.51 -2.06
CA LYS A 139 6.88 15.97 -2.93
C LYS A 139 7.91 14.88 -3.21
N ALA A 140 8.27 14.10 -2.19
CA ALA A 140 9.17 12.95 -2.34
C ALA A 140 8.56 11.87 -3.26
N ALA A 141 7.29 11.53 -3.05
CA ALA A 141 6.56 10.56 -3.87
C ALA A 141 6.47 11.00 -5.35
N VAL A 142 6.18 12.27 -5.62
CA VAL A 142 6.17 12.84 -6.99
C VAL A 142 7.54 12.70 -7.64
N ALA A 143 8.63 13.07 -6.93
CA ALA A 143 9.97 12.98 -7.45
C ALA A 143 10.39 11.52 -7.74
N LEU A 144 10.07 10.61 -6.86
CA LEU A 144 10.33 9.16 -7.02
C LEU A 144 9.55 8.57 -8.21
N LEU A 145 8.30 8.96 -8.37
CA LEU A 145 7.48 8.52 -9.50
C LEU A 145 8.03 9.04 -10.82
N ALA A 146 8.50 10.30 -10.85
CA ALA A 146 9.13 10.90 -12.01
C ALA A 146 10.49 10.27 -12.38
N ASP A 147 11.25 9.76 -11.39
CA ASP A 147 12.48 8.99 -11.62
C ASP A 147 12.20 7.68 -12.39
N GLY A 148 11.09 7.01 -12.09
CA GLY A 148 10.64 5.80 -12.77
C GLY A 148 11.47 4.54 -12.46
N GLY A 149 12.53 4.63 -11.68
CA GLY A 149 13.47 3.53 -11.45
C GLY A 149 12.86 2.31 -10.77
N LEU A 150 11.89 2.51 -9.86
CA LEU A 150 11.17 1.41 -9.22
C LEU A 150 10.29 0.65 -10.22
N GLU A 151 9.52 1.38 -11.04
CA GLU A 151 8.64 0.77 -12.04
C GLU A 151 9.44 0.08 -13.16
N MET A 152 10.55 0.68 -13.61
CA MET A 152 11.46 0.03 -14.56
C MET A 152 12.03 -1.27 -14.00
N ALA A 153 12.47 -1.28 -12.74
CA ALA A 153 13.00 -2.49 -12.12
C ALA A 153 11.94 -3.60 -12.00
N ARG A 154 10.69 -3.24 -11.71
CA ARG A 154 9.55 -4.16 -11.68
C ARG A 154 9.24 -4.69 -13.08
N ALA A 155 9.13 -3.82 -14.06
CA ALA A 155 8.87 -4.20 -15.45
C ALA A 155 9.95 -5.14 -16.00
N ASP A 156 11.23 -4.84 -15.79
CA ASP A 156 12.36 -5.71 -16.18
C ASP A 156 12.28 -7.09 -15.54
N ARG A 157 11.87 -7.16 -14.26
CA ARG A 157 11.75 -8.44 -13.54
C ARG A 157 10.72 -9.36 -14.17
N TYR A 158 9.60 -8.81 -14.62
CA TYR A 158 8.47 -9.57 -15.14
C TYR A 158 8.38 -9.61 -16.67
N ALA A 159 9.26 -8.90 -17.38
CA ALA A 159 9.26 -8.83 -18.85
C ALA A 159 9.31 -10.20 -19.56
N GLY A 160 9.76 -11.25 -18.87
CA GLY A 160 9.74 -12.61 -19.39
C GLY A 160 8.34 -13.17 -19.65
N TRP A 161 7.35 -12.74 -18.89
CA TRP A 161 5.97 -13.22 -18.99
C TRP A 161 5.26 -12.71 -20.24
N ASP A 162 5.66 -11.55 -20.75
CA ASP A 162 5.07 -10.89 -21.93
C ASP A 162 5.62 -11.43 -23.26
N LYS A 163 6.61 -12.33 -23.20
CA LYS A 163 7.15 -12.95 -24.41
C LYS A 163 6.14 -13.92 -25.01
N PRO A 164 5.89 -13.86 -26.33
CA PRO A 164 4.84 -14.67 -26.99
C PRO A 164 4.94 -16.17 -26.71
N GLU A 165 6.15 -16.70 -26.61
CA GLU A 165 6.38 -18.11 -26.30
C GLU A 165 5.98 -18.50 -24.88
N ASN A 166 6.16 -17.58 -23.93
CA ASN A 166 5.81 -17.80 -22.53
C ASN A 166 4.32 -17.58 -22.30
N SER A 167 3.73 -16.55 -22.92
CA SER A 167 2.28 -16.28 -22.90
C SER A 167 1.49 -17.48 -23.40
N LYS A 168 1.84 -18.02 -24.57
CA LYS A 168 1.20 -19.23 -25.12
C LYS A 168 1.32 -20.43 -24.20
N MET A 169 2.46 -20.58 -23.53
CA MET A 169 2.67 -21.69 -22.59
C MET A 169 1.76 -21.56 -21.37
N LEU A 170 1.51 -20.35 -20.89
CA LEU A 170 0.59 -20.09 -19.77
C LEU A 170 -0.88 -20.33 -20.16
N GLU A 171 -1.27 -19.95 -21.39
CA GLU A 171 -2.66 -20.06 -21.86
C GLU A 171 -3.07 -21.49 -22.18
N SER A 172 -2.16 -22.30 -22.72
CA SER A 172 -2.48 -23.60 -23.30
C SER A 172 -1.60 -24.77 -22.85
N GLY A 173 -0.56 -24.50 -22.04
CA GLY A 173 0.38 -25.53 -21.59
C GLY A 173 -0.16 -26.33 -20.41
N SER A 174 -0.05 -27.67 -20.48
CA SER A 174 -0.20 -28.48 -19.28
C SER A 174 1.11 -28.49 -18.46
N LEU A 175 1.02 -28.67 -17.14
CA LEU A 175 2.19 -28.81 -16.27
C LEU A 175 3.11 -29.95 -16.71
N ASP A 176 2.52 -31.07 -17.20
CA ASP A 176 3.27 -32.22 -17.71
C ASP A 176 4.08 -31.87 -18.97
N ALA A 177 3.49 -31.15 -19.92
CA ALA A 177 4.18 -30.67 -21.11
C ALA A 177 5.31 -29.71 -20.81
N ILE A 178 5.08 -28.78 -19.84
CA ILE A 178 6.11 -27.84 -19.39
C ILE A 178 7.24 -28.60 -18.71
N THR A 179 6.96 -29.55 -17.82
CA THR A 179 7.94 -30.39 -17.14
C THR A 179 8.74 -31.20 -18.15
N ALA A 180 8.09 -31.86 -19.10
CA ALA A 180 8.76 -32.64 -20.14
C ALA A 180 9.73 -31.78 -20.98
N ARG A 181 9.34 -30.55 -21.32
CA ARG A 181 10.18 -29.57 -22.02
C ARG A 181 11.40 -29.19 -21.18
N VAL A 182 11.18 -28.81 -19.92
CA VAL A 182 12.25 -28.39 -18.98
C VAL A 182 13.30 -29.51 -18.85
N LEU A 183 12.85 -30.73 -18.67
CA LEU A 183 13.75 -31.91 -18.57
C LEU A 183 14.48 -32.20 -19.88
N LYS A 184 13.77 -32.15 -21.02
CA LYS A 184 14.36 -32.36 -22.34
C LYS A 184 15.44 -31.35 -22.68
N ASP A 185 15.18 -30.08 -22.41
CA ASP A 185 16.04 -28.95 -22.74
C ASP A 185 17.10 -28.71 -21.64
N ASN A 186 17.10 -29.53 -20.59
CA ASN A 186 17.98 -29.42 -19.42
C ASN A 186 18.03 -27.99 -18.86
N VAL A 187 16.83 -27.36 -18.73
CA VAL A 187 16.71 -26.00 -18.24
C VAL A 187 17.06 -25.95 -16.76
N ASN A 188 18.14 -25.25 -16.43
CA ASN A 188 18.54 -24.98 -15.05
C ASN A 188 18.46 -23.48 -14.79
N PRO A 189 17.37 -22.99 -14.13
CA PRO A 189 17.20 -21.57 -13.89
C PRO A 189 18.30 -21.01 -12.99
N SER A 190 19.01 -19.99 -13.46
CA SER A 190 19.92 -19.22 -12.62
C SER A 190 19.16 -18.17 -11.83
N PRO A 191 19.33 -18.13 -10.50
CA PRO A 191 18.75 -17.06 -9.68
C PRO A 191 19.26 -15.69 -10.15
N LYS A 192 18.33 -14.73 -10.29
CA LYS A 192 18.68 -13.33 -10.54
C LYS A 192 18.57 -12.56 -9.24
N SER A 193 19.48 -11.61 -9.05
CA SER A 193 19.42 -10.70 -7.89
C SER A 193 18.06 -10.02 -7.77
N GLY A 194 17.49 -10.01 -6.55
CA GLY A 194 16.29 -9.24 -6.21
C GLY A 194 16.56 -7.73 -6.15
N ARG A 195 17.83 -7.34 -6.06
CA ARG A 195 18.29 -5.92 -5.99
C ARG A 195 17.66 -5.12 -4.86
N GLN A 196 17.28 -5.77 -3.77
CA GLN A 196 16.60 -5.11 -2.65
C GLN A 196 17.36 -3.87 -2.17
N GLU A 197 18.63 -4.00 -1.82
CA GLU A 197 19.44 -2.90 -1.31
C GLU A 197 19.57 -1.75 -2.32
N ARG A 198 19.60 -2.08 -3.61
CA ARG A 198 19.62 -1.06 -4.67
C ARG A 198 18.30 -0.28 -4.71
N LEU A 199 17.16 -0.96 -4.58
CA LEU A 199 15.85 -0.34 -4.60
C LEU A 199 15.60 0.49 -3.34
N GLU A 200 16.04 0.00 -2.18
CA GLU A 200 16.03 0.76 -0.93
C GLU A 200 16.88 2.03 -1.01
N ASN A 201 18.09 1.92 -1.60
CA ASN A 201 18.93 3.10 -1.83
C ASN A 201 18.32 4.08 -2.82
N LEU A 202 17.62 3.61 -3.84
CA LEU A 202 16.88 4.47 -4.77
C LEU A 202 15.80 5.25 -4.02
N TRP A 203 14.99 4.55 -3.23
CA TRP A 203 13.98 5.14 -2.38
C TRP A 203 14.55 6.22 -1.45
N ASN A 204 15.62 5.88 -0.72
CA ASN A 204 16.23 6.75 0.29
C ASN A 204 16.88 8.04 -0.27
N ARG A 205 16.95 8.20 -1.59
CA ARG A 205 17.42 9.47 -2.20
C ARG A 205 16.38 10.58 -2.14
N TYR A 206 15.12 10.22 -1.96
CA TYR A 206 13.99 11.15 -2.07
C TYR A 206 13.34 11.47 -0.72
N VAL A 207 13.58 10.69 0.31
CA VAL A 207 12.97 10.82 1.65
C VAL A 207 13.99 11.16 2.72
#